data_736ca56cba8b76e97b54e4a120277af6
#
_entry.id   736ca56cba8b76e97b54e4a120277af6
#
_cell.length_a   1.000
_cell.length_b   1.000
_cell.length_c   1.000
_cell.angle_alpha   90.00
_cell.angle_beta   90.00
_cell.angle_gamma   90.00
#
_symmetry.space_group_name_H-M   'P 1'
#
loop_
_entity.id
_entity.type
_entity.pdbx_description
1 polymer ?
#
loop_
_entity_poly.entity_id
_entity_poly.type
_entity_poly.pdbx_seq_one_letter_code
_entity_poly.pdbx_strand_id
1 'polypeptide(L)'
;MTLKISCIKLIREDIRHRGWAAALSCIALFLLMPVYALLYMSTFSDITPESFNYQYLTDFFPGLLNGGSIQILAVGIAVLAILFALTGFGYIHSREKLDLYHSLPITRSRWFISAYLSGLLLFLVPYLICSGLTLAAGASRGIMSPELALRCAEAVAGGILAYLVIYSGCLLAVMLTGRTVIGLLASVVIIVLPFIMLTLFSALQSAFFKSYYTAGVPLAQKLADYLSPLGTFSELITQSSAGHLTFSLLTSAVVMASLLTVISL
;
A
#
# COMPACT_ATOMS: atom_id res chain seq x y z
N MET A 1 -28.15 17.75 -25.17
CA MET A 1 -26.86 17.24 -25.69
C MET A 1 -25.96 16.89 -24.51
N THR A 2 -26.05 15.68 -23.99
CA THR A 2 -25.25 15.26 -22.82
C THR A 2 -23.84 15.00 -23.31
N LEU A 3 -22.92 15.92 -23.01
CA LEU A 3 -21.49 15.71 -23.20
C LEU A 3 -21.09 14.48 -22.36
N LYS A 4 -20.93 13.32 -23.00
CA LYS A 4 -20.32 12.14 -22.40
C LYS A 4 -18.83 12.47 -22.16
N ILE A 5 -18.53 13.17 -21.05
CA ILE A 5 -17.15 13.37 -20.62
C ILE A 5 -16.62 11.99 -20.28
N SER A 6 -15.63 11.52 -21.04
CA SER A 6 -15.00 10.23 -20.84
C SER A 6 -14.27 10.23 -19.48
N CYS A 7 -14.45 9.19 -18.66
CA CYS A 7 -13.73 9.03 -17.40
C CYS A 7 -12.20 9.17 -17.56
N ILE A 8 -11.65 8.76 -18.72
CA ILE A 8 -10.22 8.90 -19.04
C ILE A 8 -9.78 10.36 -19.10
N LYS A 9 -10.62 11.26 -19.63
CA LYS A 9 -10.28 12.69 -19.67
C LYS A 9 -10.26 13.28 -18.26
N LEU A 10 -11.19 12.87 -17.39
CA LEU A 10 -11.23 13.29 -15.99
C LEU A 10 -10.00 12.82 -15.22
N ILE A 11 -9.61 11.55 -15.37
CA ILE A 11 -8.41 10.97 -14.74
C ILE A 11 -7.15 11.74 -15.20
N ARG A 12 -7.02 11.99 -16.51
CA ARG A 12 -5.86 12.71 -17.06
C ARG A 12 -5.75 14.14 -16.51
N GLU A 13 -6.86 14.83 -16.40
CA GLU A 13 -6.88 16.21 -15.88
C GLU A 13 -6.55 16.22 -14.39
N ASP A 14 -7.10 15.29 -13.62
CA ASP A 14 -6.82 15.14 -12.19
C ASP A 14 -5.33 14.81 -11.92
N ILE A 15 -4.73 13.90 -12.70
CA ILE A 15 -3.29 13.62 -12.63
C ILE A 15 -2.46 14.86 -12.97
N ARG A 16 -2.87 15.65 -13.97
CA ARG A 16 -2.16 16.87 -14.36
C ARG A 16 -2.16 17.91 -13.23
N HIS A 17 -3.31 18.08 -12.57
CA HIS A 17 -3.41 19.01 -11.43
C HIS A 17 -2.60 18.55 -10.19
N ARG A 18 -2.39 17.24 -10.04
CA ARG A 18 -1.63 16.63 -8.95
C ARG A 18 -0.21 16.21 -9.36
N GLY A 19 0.34 16.83 -10.41
CA GLY A 19 1.68 16.50 -10.93
C GLY A 19 2.80 16.59 -9.87
N TRP A 20 2.68 17.51 -8.91
CA TRP A 20 3.63 17.61 -7.79
C TRP A 20 3.65 16.36 -6.90
N ALA A 21 2.48 15.75 -6.67
CA ALA A 21 2.37 14.52 -5.87
C ALA A 21 2.92 13.31 -6.63
N ALA A 22 2.74 13.27 -7.97
CA ALA A 22 3.39 12.28 -8.84
C ALA A 22 4.91 12.40 -8.81
N ALA A 23 5.45 13.62 -8.88
CA ALA A 23 6.89 13.87 -8.81
C ALA A 23 7.46 13.42 -7.45
N LEU A 24 6.75 13.73 -6.35
CA LEU A 24 7.16 13.33 -5.01
C LEU A 24 7.18 11.81 -4.86
N SER A 25 6.16 11.09 -5.36
CA SER A 25 6.15 9.62 -5.32
C SER A 25 7.27 9.02 -6.17
N CYS A 26 7.51 9.56 -7.37
CA CYS A 26 8.63 9.13 -8.21
C CYS A 26 9.98 9.27 -7.49
N ILE A 27 10.25 10.44 -6.90
CA ILE A 27 11.52 10.69 -6.20
C ILE A 27 11.65 9.80 -4.97
N ALA A 28 10.61 9.71 -4.15
CA ALA A 28 10.63 8.89 -2.94
C ALA A 28 10.86 7.41 -3.25
N LEU A 29 10.10 6.84 -4.20
CA LEU A 29 10.24 5.44 -4.58
C LEU A 29 11.57 5.17 -5.29
N PHE A 30 12.06 6.12 -6.11
CA PHE A 30 13.35 5.98 -6.78
C PHE A 30 14.51 5.94 -5.77
N LEU A 31 14.49 6.77 -4.73
CA LEU A 31 15.51 6.75 -3.69
C LEU A 31 15.42 5.48 -2.82
N LEU A 32 14.19 5.08 -2.45
CA LEU A 32 13.98 3.97 -1.53
C LEU A 32 14.11 2.58 -2.18
N MET A 33 13.93 2.46 -3.49
CA MET A 33 14.01 1.15 -4.18
C MET A 33 15.31 1.02 -4.99
N PRO A 34 15.46 1.57 -6.23
CA PRO A 34 16.63 1.29 -7.04
C PRO A 34 17.93 1.87 -6.48
N VAL A 35 17.91 3.10 -5.94
CA VAL A 35 19.12 3.71 -5.37
C VAL A 35 19.59 2.95 -4.14
N TYR A 36 18.68 2.64 -3.23
CA TYR A 36 19.02 1.86 -2.04
C TYR A 36 19.50 0.44 -2.41
N ALA A 37 18.87 -0.22 -3.37
CA ALA A 37 19.30 -1.54 -3.85
C ALA A 37 20.74 -1.50 -4.40
N LEU A 38 21.07 -0.51 -5.23
CA LEU A 38 22.41 -0.35 -5.78
C LEU A 38 23.45 -0.07 -4.69
N LEU A 39 23.14 0.83 -3.75
CA LEU A 39 24.02 1.14 -2.62
C LEU A 39 24.23 -0.09 -1.74
N TYR A 40 23.16 -0.83 -1.45
CA TYR A 40 23.24 -2.03 -0.62
C TYR A 40 24.08 -3.13 -1.29
N MET A 41 23.84 -3.40 -2.59
CA MET A 41 24.65 -4.37 -3.35
C MET A 41 26.10 -3.95 -3.51
N SER A 42 26.42 -2.67 -3.52
CA SER A 42 27.82 -2.17 -3.61
C SER A 42 28.63 -2.48 -2.35
N THR A 43 27.99 -2.80 -1.24
CA THR A 43 28.66 -3.17 0.03
C THR A 43 29.26 -4.57 -0.03
N PHE A 44 28.79 -5.43 -0.96
CA PHE A 44 29.28 -6.79 -1.13
C PHE A 44 30.25 -6.88 -2.32
N SER A 45 31.49 -7.29 -2.06
CA SER A 45 32.55 -7.41 -3.10
C SER A 45 32.42 -8.69 -3.91
N ASP A 46 32.09 -9.80 -3.26
CA ASP A 46 32.06 -11.13 -3.87
C ASP A 46 30.65 -11.72 -3.86
N ILE A 47 29.98 -11.65 -5.03
CA ILE A 47 28.66 -12.21 -5.24
C ILE A 47 28.80 -13.40 -6.20
N THR A 48 29.23 -14.56 -5.66
CA THR A 48 29.24 -15.83 -6.40
C THR A 48 28.11 -16.73 -5.91
N PRO A 49 27.51 -17.59 -6.76
CA PRO A 49 26.35 -18.41 -6.37
C PRO A 49 26.58 -19.32 -5.15
N GLU A 50 27.83 -19.61 -4.82
CA GLU A 50 28.24 -20.44 -3.67
C GLU A 50 28.53 -19.62 -2.40
N SER A 51 28.54 -18.28 -2.51
CA SER A 51 28.88 -17.40 -1.39
C SER A 51 27.68 -17.19 -0.46
N PHE A 52 27.96 -17.05 0.84
CA PHE A 52 26.98 -16.65 1.84
C PHE A 52 26.30 -15.32 1.48
N ASN A 53 27.05 -14.41 0.86
CA ASN A 53 26.54 -13.12 0.41
C ASN A 53 25.45 -13.26 -0.66
N TYR A 54 25.57 -14.24 -1.55
CA TYR A 54 24.57 -14.52 -2.57
C TYR A 54 23.25 -14.99 -1.94
N GLN A 55 23.29 -15.97 -1.03
CA GLN A 55 22.10 -16.46 -0.35
C GLN A 55 21.43 -15.35 0.45
N TYR A 56 22.21 -14.58 1.20
CA TYR A 56 21.69 -13.46 1.96
C TYR A 56 21.01 -12.40 1.06
N LEU A 57 21.60 -12.06 -0.08
CA LEU A 57 21.01 -11.12 -1.02
C LEU A 57 19.75 -11.66 -1.68
N THR A 58 19.69 -12.94 -2.02
CA THR A 58 18.49 -13.55 -2.62
C THR A 58 17.31 -13.58 -1.65
N ASP A 59 17.52 -13.75 -0.36
CA ASP A 59 16.47 -13.71 0.64
C ASP A 59 16.06 -12.28 0.99
N PHE A 60 16.99 -11.34 0.93
CA PHE A 60 16.74 -9.94 1.25
C PHE A 60 16.07 -9.16 0.09
N PHE A 61 16.35 -9.57 -1.15
CA PHE A 61 15.98 -8.80 -2.36
C PHE A 61 14.46 -8.64 -2.58
N PRO A 62 13.59 -9.66 -2.40
CA PRO A 62 12.15 -9.48 -2.52
C PRO A 62 11.60 -8.44 -1.54
N GLY A 63 12.12 -8.42 -0.31
CA GLY A 63 11.74 -7.46 0.71
C GLY A 63 12.15 -6.01 0.41
N LEU A 64 13.11 -5.78 -0.50
CA LEU A 64 13.42 -4.45 -1.03
C LEU A 64 12.30 -3.87 -1.89
N LEU A 65 11.48 -4.73 -2.50
CA LEU A 65 10.43 -4.30 -3.43
C LEU A 65 9.15 -3.88 -2.71
N ASN A 66 8.82 -4.53 -1.58
CA ASN A 66 7.59 -4.28 -0.85
C ASN A 66 7.78 -3.59 0.52
N GLY A 67 9.01 -3.44 0.99
CA GLY A 67 9.32 -2.88 2.31
C GLY A 67 9.50 -3.91 3.43
N GLY A 68 9.47 -5.21 3.13
CA GLY A 68 9.68 -6.26 4.12
C GLY A 68 11.10 -6.27 4.72
N SER A 69 12.10 -6.00 3.89
CA SER A 69 13.50 -5.85 4.34
C SER A 69 13.84 -4.44 4.81
N ILE A 70 13.07 -3.43 4.38
CA ILE A 70 13.30 -2.02 4.71
C ILE A 70 12.00 -1.39 5.20
N GLN A 71 11.83 -1.29 6.51
CA GLN A 71 10.62 -0.71 7.11
C GLN A 71 10.32 0.71 6.63
N ILE A 72 11.34 1.49 6.29
CA ILE A 72 11.18 2.85 5.74
C ILE A 72 10.39 2.85 4.42
N LEU A 73 10.56 1.83 3.56
CA LEU A 73 9.76 1.72 2.33
C LEU A 73 8.31 1.36 2.64
N ALA A 74 8.06 0.45 3.58
CA ALA A 74 6.70 0.12 4.02
C ALA A 74 5.97 1.35 4.58
N VAL A 75 6.63 2.12 5.45
CA VAL A 75 6.11 3.40 5.95
C VAL A 75 5.90 4.40 4.80
N GLY A 76 6.82 4.46 3.84
CA GLY A 76 6.72 5.30 2.65
C GLY A 76 5.47 4.97 1.82
N ILE A 77 5.17 3.70 1.60
CA ILE A 77 3.96 3.24 0.91
C ILE A 77 2.70 3.71 1.66
N ALA A 78 2.66 3.55 2.99
CA ALA A 78 1.54 3.99 3.81
C ALA A 78 1.37 5.52 3.78
N VAL A 79 2.45 6.28 3.88
CA VAL A 79 2.43 7.75 3.80
C VAL A 79 1.95 8.23 2.43
N LEU A 80 2.41 7.61 1.33
CA LEU A 80 1.93 7.92 -0.01
C LEU A 80 0.44 7.61 -0.17
N ALA A 81 -0.05 6.52 0.42
CA ALA A 81 -1.48 6.18 0.42
C ALA A 81 -2.33 7.27 1.11
N ILE A 82 -1.90 7.74 2.29
CA ILE A 82 -2.56 8.84 3.01
C ILE A 82 -2.53 10.12 2.17
N LEU A 83 -1.37 10.47 1.62
CA LEU A 83 -1.20 11.68 0.83
C LEU A 83 -2.10 11.69 -0.41
N PHE A 84 -2.17 10.56 -1.14
CA PHE A 84 -3.00 10.48 -2.33
C PHE A 84 -4.49 10.44 -2.01
N ALA A 85 -4.91 9.85 -0.90
CA ALA A 85 -6.28 9.92 -0.43
C ALA A 85 -6.68 11.36 -0.08
N LEU A 86 -5.88 12.07 0.72
CA LEU A 86 -6.14 13.46 1.11
C LEU A 86 -6.13 14.42 -0.07
N THR A 87 -5.18 14.29 -1.00
CA THR A 87 -5.11 15.17 -2.17
C THR A 87 -6.18 14.87 -3.20
N GLY A 88 -6.58 13.60 -3.35
CA GLY A 88 -7.60 13.15 -4.28
C GLY A 88 -9.00 13.62 -3.92
N PHE A 89 -9.30 13.57 -2.64
CA PHE A 89 -10.63 13.87 -2.10
C PHE A 89 -10.67 15.18 -1.30
N GLY A 90 -9.60 15.95 -1.32
CA GLY A 90 -9.49 17.25 -0.64
C GLY A 90 -10.51 18.30 -1.11
N TYR A 91 -11.14 18.11 -2.27
CA TYR A 91 -12.22 18.98 -2.75
C TYR A 91 -13.46 18.94 -1.86
N ILE A 92 -13.70 17.83 -1.14
CA ILE A 92 -14.84 17.66 -0.23
C ILE A 92 -14.74 18.64 0.95
N HIS A 93 -13.53 19.05 1.32
CA HIS A 93 -13.27 19.94 2.44
C HIS A 93 -13.34 21.43 2.11
N SER A 94 -13.61 21.81 0.83
CA SER A 94 -13.74 23.18 0.36
C SER A 94 -15.14 23.42 -0.22
N ARG A 95 -15.92 24.30 0.41
CA ARG A 95 -17.28 24.64 -0.04
C ARG A 95 -17.29 25.15 -1.49
N GLU A 96 -16.37 26.04 -1.83
CA GLU A 96 -16.25 26.61 -3.19
C GLU A 96 -16.03 25.56 -4.27
N LYS A 97 -15.19 24.56 -3.96
CA LYS A 97 -14.93 23.44 -4.88
C LYS A 97 -16.13 22.50 -4.96
N LEU A 98 -16.78 22.24 -3.83
CA LEU A 98 -17.95 21.37 -3.78
C LEU A 98 -19.10 21.92 -4.62
N ASP A 99 -19.37 23.22 -4.55
CA ASP A 99 -20.41 23.89 -5.34
C ASP A 99 -20.09 23.84 -6.84
N LEU A 100 -18.83 24.03 -7.21
CA LEU A 100 -18.37 23.87 -8.59
C LEU A 100 -18.61 22.44 -9.10
N TYR A 101 -18.28 21.44 -8.31
CA TYR A 101 -18.45 20.04 -8.70
C TYR A 101 -19.93 19.63 -8.81
N HIS A 102 -20.80 20.17 -7.96
CA HIS A 102 -22.23 19.92 -8.03
C HIS A 102 -22.92 20.61 -9.24
N SER A 103 -22.31 21.66 -9.79
CA SER A 103 -22.82 22.32 -11.00
C SER A 103 -22.49 21.57 -12.31
N LEU A 104 -21.55 20.60 -12.25
CA LEU A 104 -21.17 19.82 -13.43
C LEU A 104 -22.18 18.68 -13.70
N PRO A 105 -22.56 18.41 -14.95
CA PRO A 105 -23.51 17.35 -15.33
C PRO A 105 -22.85 15.96 -15.31
N ILE A 106 -22.21 15.61 -14.19
CA ILE A 106 -21.49 14.35 -13.99
C ILE A 106 -22.07 13.64 -12.76
N THR A 107 -22.29 12.31 -12.83
CA THR A 107 -22.78 11.54 -11.70
C THR A 107 -21.71 11.41 -10.61
N ARG A 108 -22.12 11.44 -9.34
CA ARG A 108 -21.23 11.33 -8.16
C ARG A 108 -20.31 10.10 -8.25
N SER A 109 -20.87 8.95 -8.64
CA SER A 109 -20.10 7.71 -8.76
C SER A 109 -18.98 7.79 -9.81
N ARG A 110 -19.21 8.45 -10.96
CA ARG A 110 -18.17 8.62 -11.99
C ARG A 110 -17.04 9.51 -11.49
N TRP A 111 -17.39 10.57 -10.77
CA TRP A 111 -16.41 11.46 -10.17
C TRP A 111 -15.56 10.73 -9.13
N PHE A 112 -16.21 10.00 -8.22
CA PHE A 112 -15.54 9.18 -7.21
C PHE A 112 -14.57 8.17 -7.84
N ILE A 113 -15.04 7.38 -8.82
CA ILE A 113 -14.23 6.38 -9.51
C ILE A 113 -13.04 7.03 -10.21
N SER A 114 -13.22 8.20 -10.85
CA SER A 114 -12.10 8.88 -11.51
C SER A 114 -11.05 9.37 -10.53
N ALA A 115 -11.44 9.92 -9.38
CA ALA A 115 -10.55 10.36 -8.32
C ALA A 115 -9.84 9.18 -7.64
N TYR A 116 -10.55 8.06 -7.44
CA TYR A 116 -9.98 6.83 -6.91
C TYR A 116 -8.91 6.25 -7.83
N LEU A 117 -9.24 6.08 -9.11
CA LEU A 117 -8.32 5.54 -10.11
C LEU A 117 -7.11 6.45 -10.35
N SER A 118 -7.28 7.76 -10.30
CA SER A 118 -6.15 8.69 -10.46
C SER A 118 -5.17 8.57 -9.28
N GLY A 119 -5.65 8.44 -8.03
CA GLY A 119 -4.81 8.22 -6.86
C GLY A 119 -4.07 6.88 -6.91
N LEU A 120 -4.74 5.83 -7.41
CA LEU A 120 -4.12 4.53 -7.62
C LEU A 120 -3.05 4.58 -8.71
N LEU A 121 -3.31 5.24 -9.84
CA LEU A 121 -2.34 5.37 -10.93
C LEU A 121 -1.13 6.21 -10.54
N LEU A 122 -1.31 7.26 -9.73
CA LEU A 122 -0.23 8.10 -9.21
C LEU A 122 0.79 7.32 -8.37
N PHE A 123 0.38 6.24 -7.73
CA PHE A 123 1.26 5.32 -7.02
C PHE A 123 1.75 4.18 -7.93
N LEU A 124 0.83 3.50 -8.64
CA LEU A 124 1.11 2.28 -9.37
C LEU A 124 2.19 2.48 -10.46
N VAL A 125 2.08 3.57 -11.24
CA VAL A 125 3.00 3.82 -12.34
C VAL A 125 4.45 4.03 -11.85
N PRO A 126 4.74 4.95 -10.91
CA PRO A 126 6.09 5.08 -10.37
C PRO A 126 6.58 3.81 -9.66
N TYR A 127 5.71 3.12 -8.94
CA TYR A 127 6.07 1.90 -8.22
C TYR A 127 6.50 0.78 -9.18
N LEU A 128 5.77 0.54 -10.27
CA LEU A 128 6.14 -0.47 -11.27
C LEU A 128 7.42 -0.10 -12.03
N ILE A 129 7.63 1.18 -12.32
CA ILE A 129 8.87 1.64 -12.97
C ILE A 129 10.06 1.42 -12.03
N CYS A 130 9.95 1.84 -10.76
CA CYS A 130 11.03 1.70 -9.78
C CYS A 130 11.31 0.23 -9.45
N SER A 131 10.28 -0.62 -9.33
CA SER A 131 10.45 -2.06 -9.14
C SER A 131 11.16 -2.70 -10.34
N GLY A 132 10.78 -2.34 -11.58
CA GLY A 132 11.47 -2.78 -12.78
C GLY A 132 12.94 -2.37 -12.83
N LEU A 133 13.27 -1.14 -12.44
CA LEU A 133 14.66 -0.67 -12.34
C LEU A 133 15.44 -1.43 -11.26
N THR A 134 14.82 -1.72 -10.13
CA THR A 134 15.43 -2.51 -9.05
C THR A 134 15.71 -3.95 -9.51
N LEU A 135 14.76 -4.58 -10.23
CA LEU A 135 14.95 -5.90 -10.83
C LEU A 135 16.07 -5.89 -11.88
N ALA A 136 16.14 -4.87 -12.72
CA ALA A 136 17.23 -4.71 -13.69
C ALA A 136 18.60 -4.56 -13.00
N ALA A 137 18.67 -3.82 -11.89
CA ALA A 137 19.88 -3.71 -11.08
C ALA A 137 20.30 -5.08 -10.49
N GLY A 138 19.36 -5.88 -9.99
CA GLY A 138 19.63 -7.26 -9.54
C GLY A 138 20.12 -8.18 -10.65
N ALA A 139 19.50 -8.08 -11.84
CA ALA A 139 19.90 -8.85 -13.02
C ALA A 139 21.32 -8.50 -13.48
N SER A 140 21.71 -7.22 -13.45
CA SER A 140 23.05 -6.75 -13.86
C SER A 140 24.17 -7.30 -12.95
N ARG A 141 23.84 -7.69 -11.71
CA ARG A 141 24.76 -8.31 -10.75
C ARG A 141 24.72 -9.84 -10.75
N GLY A 142 23.93 -10.46 -11.66
CA GLY A 142 23.84 -11.92 -11.78
C GLY A 142 23.08 -12.62 -10.64
N ILE A 143 22.34 -11.88 -9.81
CA ILE A 143 21.60 -12.45 -8.68
C ILE A 143 20.28 -13.10 -9.15
N MET A 144 19.76 -12.71 -10.32
CA MET A 144 18.43 -13.07 -10.78
C MET A 144 18.34 -14.53 -11.24
N SER A 145 17.70 -15.37 -10.45
CA SER A 145 17.26 -16.71 -10.84
C SER A 145 15.76 -16.71 -11.18
N PRO A 146 15.23 -17.69 -11.93
CA PRO A 146 13.80 -17.78 -12.20
C PRO A 146 12.93 -17.87 -10.95
N GLU A 147 13.42 -18.55 -9.91
CA GLU A 147 12.76 -18.68 -8.62
C GLU A 147 12.72 -17.32 -7.89
N LEU A 148 13.83 -16.60 -7.87
CA LEU A 148 13.90 -15.26 -7.29
C LEU A 148 12.99 -14.28 -8.04
N ALA A 149 12.90 -14.38 -9.37
CA ALA A 149 12.01 -13.53 -10.16
C ALA A 149 10.53 -13.74 -9.77
N LEU A 150 10.12 -14.97 -9.49
CA LEU A 150 8.77 -15.28 -9.01
C LEU A 150 8.51 -14.65 -7.63
N ARG A 151 9.42 -14.84 -6.67
CA ARG A 151 9.34 -14.22 -5.34
C ARG A 151 9.29 -12.69 -5.42
N CYS A 152 10.06 -12.10 -6.32
CA CYS A 152 10.01 -10.65 -6.57
C CYS A 152 8.66 -10.21 -7.16
N ALA A 153 8.06 -10.99 -8.05
CA ALA A 153 6.72 -10.71 -8.57
C ALA A 153 5.65 -10.78 -7.47
N GLU A 154 5.74 -11.76 -6.57
CA GLU A 154 4.88 -11.85 -5.39
C GLU A 154 5.07 -10.65 -4.45
N ALA A 155 6.32 -10.22 -4.22
CA ALA A 155 6.62 -9.05 -3.40
C ALA A 155 6.02 -7.76 -4.01
N VAL A 156 6.14 -7.56 -5.33
CA VAL A 156 5.53 -6.42 -6.03
C VAL A 156 4.01 -6.46 -5.91
N ALA A 157 3.39 -7.62 -6.13
CA ALA A 157 1.94 -7.78 -5.99
C ALA A 157 1.48 -7.52 -4.55
N GLY A 158 2.21 -8.03 -3.56
CA GLY A 158 1.97 -7.77 -2.13
C GLY A 158 2.04 -6.29 -1.78
N GLY A 159 3.05 -5.57 -2.30
CA GLY A 159 3.19 -4.12 -2.11
C GLY A 159 2.04 -3.31 -2.72
N ILE A 160 1.54 -3.71 -3.90
CA ILE A 160 0.37 -3.07 -4.53
C ILE A 160 -0.89 -3.29 -3.69
N LEU A 161 -1.11 -4.52 -3.22
CA LEU A 161 -2.27 -4.86 -2.37
C LEU A 161 -2.18 -4.15 -1.01
N ALA A 162 -1.00 -4.09 -0.41
CA ALA A 162 -0.76 -3.37 0.83
C ALA A 162 -1.08 -1.87 0.68
N TYR A 163 -0.63 -1.24 -0.40
CA TYR A 163 -1.03 0.14 -0.73
C TYR A 163 -2.54 0.28 -0.85
N LEU A 164 -3.20 -0.62 -1.56
CA LEU A 164 -4.64 -0.57 -1.84
C LEU A 164 -5.47 -0.69 -0.55
N VAL A 165 -5.08 -1.53 0.40
CA VAL A 165 -5.73 -1.67 1.71
C VAL A 165 -5.63 -0.36 2.50
N ILE A 166 -4.44 0.22 2.63
CA ILE A 166 -4.24 1.47 3.36
C ILE A 166 -4.94 2.64 2.66
N TYR A 167 -4.84 2.73 1.33
CA TYR A 167 -5.48 3.77 0.53
C TYR A 167 -7.00 3.78 0.68
N SER A 168 -7.64 2.61 0.67
CA SER A 168 -9.09 2.49 0.87
C SER A 168 -9.53 2.86 2.29
N GLY A 169 -8.72 2.50 3.31
CA GLY A 169 -8.95 2.91 4.69
C GLY A 169 -8.82 4.44 4.88
N CYS A 170 -7.81 5.06 4.27
CA CYS A 170 -7.65 6.51 4.26
C CYS A 170 -8.80 7.22 3.54
N LEU A 171 -9.25 6.64 2.43
CA LEU A 171 -10.37 7.18 1.68
C LEU A 171 -11.65 7.24 2.52
N LEU A 172 -11.95 6.15 3.24
CA LEU A 172 -13.08 6.12 4.17
C LEU A 172 -12.95 7.22 5.23
N ALA A 173 -11.76 7.39 5.82
CA ALA A 173 -11.50 8.43 6.82
C ALA A 173 -11.76 9.84 6.27
N VAL A 174 -11.27 10.12 5.06
CA VAL A 174 -11.43 11.43 4.40
C VAL A 174 -12.89 11.72 4.08
N MET A 175 -13.66 10.70 3.65
CA MET A 175 -15.09 10.84 3.37
C MET A 175 -15.94 11.10 4.61
N LEU A 176 -15.55 10.53 5.76
CA LEU A 176 -16.25 10.73 7.04
C LEU A 176 -15.95 12.08 7.70
N THR A 177 -14.93 12.80 7.24
CA THR A 177 -14.46 14.03 7.90
C THR A 177 -14.72 15.27 7.05
N GLY A 178 -15.01 16.38 7.71
CA GLY A 178 -15.28 17.66 7.03
C GLY A 178 -14.08 18.61 6.92
N ARG A 179 -12.89 18.22 7.45
CA ARG A 179 -11.66 19.05 7.44
C ARG A 179 -10.45 18.19 7.15
N THR A 180 -9.53 18.70 6.35
CA THR A 180 -8.31 17.97 5.92
C THR A 180 -7.45 17.46 7.08
N VAL A 181 -7.22 18.30 8.11
CA VAL A 181 -6.41 17.91 9.27
C VAL A 181 -7.10 16.81 10.09
N ILE A 182 -8.43 16.91 10.27
CA ILE A 182 -9.21 15.88 10.95
C ILE A 182 -9.21 14.60 10.11
N GLY A 183 -9.27 14.70 8.78
CA GLY A 183 -9.17 13.57 7.85
C GLY A 183 -7.83 12.82 7.97
N LEU A 184 -6.73 13.54 8.13
CA LEU A 184 -5.42 12.95 8.38
C LEU A 184 -5.40 12.18 9.70
N LEU A 185 -5.86 12.77 10.79
CA LEU A 185 -5.92 12.11 12.10
C LEU A 185 -6.87 10.90 12.06
N ALA A 186 -8.04 11.05 11.45
CA ALA A 186 -9.01 9.97 11.31
C ALA A 186 -8.46 8.81 10.48
N SER A 187 -7.65 9.07 9.45
CA SER A 187 -7.03 8.00 8.65
C SER A 187 -6.07 7.15 9.49
N VAL A 188 -5.25 7.78 10.33
CA VAL A 188 -4.38 7.06 11.28
C VAL A 188 -5.21 6.23 12.26
N VAL A 189 -6.28 6.81 12.81
CA VAL A 189 -7.15 6.10 13.76
C VAL A 189 -7.83 4.89 13.09
N ILE A 190 -8.42 5.03 11.90
CA ILE A 190 -9.11 3.94 11.21
C ILE A 190 -8.15 2.79 10.85
N ILE A 191 -6.90 3.11 10.51
CA ILE A 191 -5.90 2.11 10.15
C ILE A 191 -5.39 1.37 11.39
N VAL A 192 -5.09 2.09 12.47
CA VAL A 192 -4.34 1.57 13.64
C VAL A 192 -5.26 1.04 14.74
N LEU A 193 -6.40 1.70 14.98
CA LEU A 193 -7.27 1.37 16.12
C LEU A 193 -7.81 -0.06 16.11
N PRO A 194 -8.29 -0.64 14.98
CA PRO A 194 -8.76 -2.03 14.97
C PRO A 194 -7.67 -3.03 15.36
N PHE A 195 -6.44 -2.80 14.91
CA PHE A 195 -5.29 -3.63 15.25
C PHE A 195 -4.96 -3.55 16.76
N ILE A 196 -4.89 -2.34 17.30
CA ILE A 196 -4.63 -2.13 18.74
C ILE A 196 -5.73 -2.79 19.59
N MET A 197 -6.99 -2.62 19.25
CA MET A 197 -8.11 -3.20 20.00
C MET A 197 -8.06 -4.73 20.04
N LEU A 198 -7.78 -5.38 18.92
CA LEU A 198 -7.70 -6.83 18.83
C LEU A 198 -6.47 -7.40 19.54
N THR A 199 -5.31 -6.73 19.42
CA THR A 199 -4.09 -7.13 20.15
C THR A 199 -4.22 -6.90 21.65
N LEU A 200 -4.84 -5.80 22.07
CA LEU A 200 -5.13 -5.56 23.49
C LEU A 200 -6.08 -6.62 24.06
N PHE A 201 -7.11 -7.00 23.30
CA PHE A 201 -8.03 -8.07 23.68
C PHE A 201 -7.29 -9.40 23.88
N SER A 202 -6.40 -9.77 22.95
CA SER A 202 -5.60 -10.99 23.08
C SER A 202 -4.64 -10.96 24.28
N ALA A 203 -4.04 -9.78 24.55
CA ALA A 203 -3.17 -9.59 25.69
C ALA A 203 -3.94 -9.70 27.03
N LEU A 204 -5.13 -9.11 27.13
CA LEU A 204 -6.00 -9.22 28.31
C LEU A 204 -6.45 -10.67 28.52
N GLN A 205 -6.82 -11.37 27.44
CA GLN A 205 -7.21 -12.78 27.51
C GLN A 205 -6.07 -13.63 28.08
N SER A 206 -4.83 -13.46 27.64
CA SER A 206 -3.67 -14.21 28.14
C SER A 206 -3.31 -13.85 29.60
N ALA A 207 -3.54 -12.59 30.01
CA ALA A 207 -3.25 -12.13 31.35
C ALA A 207 -4.26 -12.66 32.40
N PHE A 208 -5.55 -12.65 32.08
CA PHE A 208 -6.62 -13.01 32.99
C PHE A 208 -7.00 -14.50 32.96
N PHE A 209 -6.89 -15.15 31.81
CA PHE A 209 -7.29 -16.54 31.62
C PHE A 209 -6.08 -17.47 31.43
N LYS A 210 -5.23 -17.57 32.46
CA LYS A 210 -4.00 -18.41 32.46
C LYS A 210 -4.25 -19.91 32.20
N SER A 211 -5.43 -20.39 32.48
CA SER A 211 -5.83 -21.80 32.24
C SER A 211 -6.35 -22.05 30.82
N TYR A 212 -6.57 -21.02 30.04
CA TYR A 212 -7.02 -21.13 28.66
C TYR A 212 -5.83 -21.31 27.73
N TYR A 213 -5.47 -22.57 27.49
CA TYR A 213 -4.42 -22.92 26.55
C TYR A 213 -5.00 -23.08 25.15
N THR A 214 -4.71 -22.16 24.26
CA THR A 214 -4.95 -22.31 22.81
C THR A 214 -3.73 -22.97 22.17
N ALA A 215 -3.90 -24.17 21.64
CA ALA A 215 -2.88 -24.77 20.78
C ALA A 215 -2.81 -23.97 19.46
N GLY A 216 -1.88 -23.04 19.37
CA GLY A 216 -1.66 -22.18 18.18
C GLY A 216 -1.90 -20.69 18.43
N VAL A 217 -1.92 -19.91 17.34
CA VAL A 217 -2.14 -18.45 17.38
C VAL A 217 -3.56 -18.14 17.86
N PRO A 218 -3.76 -17.30 18.89
CA PRO A 218 -5.08 -16.91 19.37
C PRO A 218 -5.98 -16.38 18.25
N LEU A 219 -7.26 -16.71 18.28
CA LEU A 219 -8.24 -16.26 17.27
C LEU A 219 -8.25 -14.74 17.10
N ALA A 220 -8.13 -13.99 18.21
CA ALA A 220 -8.08 -12.54 18.19
C ALA A 220 -6.87 -12.01 17.43
N GLN A 221 -5.73 -12.68 17.52
CA GLN A 221 -4.54 -12.29 16.77
C GLN A 221 -4.69 -12.58 15.28
N LYS A 222 -5.22 -13.74 14.91
CA LYS A 222 -5.57 -14.02 13.50
C LYS A 222 -6.55 -12.99 12.94
N LEU A 223 -7.55 -12.60 13.72
CA LEU A 223 -8.48 -11.55 13.32
C LEU A 223 -7.77 -10.19 13.18
N ALA A 224 -6.82 -9.87 14.06
CA ALA A 224 -6.03 -8.65 13.95
C ALA A 224 -5.21 -8.62 12.64
N ASP A 225 -4.60 -9.74 12.28
CA ASP A 225 -3.74 -9.85 11.11
C ASP A 225 -4.54 -9.81 9.78
N TYR A 226 -5.76 -10.39 9.75
CA TYR A 226 -6.55 -10.51 8.51
C TYR A 226 -7.71 -9.52 8.39
N LEU A 227 -8.21 -8.95 9.49
CA LEU A 227 -9.41 -8.11 9.49
C LEU A 227 -9.10 -6.63 9.81
N SER A 228 -7.91 -6.29 10.28
CA SER A 228 -7.50 -4.90 10.47
C SER A 228 -6.68 -4.40 9.27
N PRO A 229 -6.86 -3.14 8.83
CA PRO A 229 -6.07 -2.61 7.70
C PRO A 229 -4.57 -2.64 7.97
N LEU A 230 -4.12 -2.34 9.20
CA LEU A 230 -2.71 -2.39 9.57
C LEU A 230 -2.16 -3.82 9.63
N GLY A 231 -2.93 -4.76 10.19
CA GLY A 231 -2.54 -6.17 10.25
C GLY A 231 -2.43 -6.77 8.86
N THR A 232 -3.45 -6.60 8.03
CA THR A 232 -3.43 -7.06 6.63
C THR A 232 -2.26 -6.46 5.84
N PHE A 233 -1.95 -5.17 6.07
CA PHE A 233 -0.81 -4.50 5.45
C PHE A 233 0.52 -5.16 5.88
N SER A 234 0.72 -5.38 7.19
CA SER A 234 1.96 -5.98 7.71
C SER A 234 2.13 -7.43 7.24
N GLU A 235 1.05 -8.22 7.25
CA GLU A 235 1.06 -9.59 6.77
C GLU A 235 1.32 -9.71 5.27
N LEU A 236 0.71 -8.83 4.45
CA LEU A 236 0.98 -8.77 3.02
C LEU A 236 2.46 -8.53 2.73
N ILE A 237 3.06 -7.57 3.43
CA ILE A 237 4.49 -7.26 3.28
C ILE A 237 5.35 -8.45 3.71
N THR A 238 5.07 -9.04 4.86
CA THR A 238 5.88 -10.13 5.43
C THR A 238 5.78 -11.40 4.58
N GLN A 239 4.56 -11.84 4.25
CA GLN A 239 4.35 -13.08 3.49
C GLN A 239 4.80 -12.94 2.04
N SER A 240 4.61 -11.78 1.39
CA SER A 240 5.05 -11.58 0.01
C SER A 240 6.57 -11.46 -0.11
N SER A 241 7.27 -10.94 0.90
CA SER A 241 8.73 -10.93 0.90
C SER A 241 9.33 -12.34 1.10
N ALA A 242 8.63 -13.19 1.86
CA ALA A 242 9.02 -14.58 2.06
C ALA A 242 8.69 -15.51 0.88
N GLY A 243 7.91 -15.05 -0.10
CA GLY A 243 7.44 -15.87 -1.24
C GLY A 243 6.38 -16.90 -0.86
N HIS A 244 5.55 -16.59 0.14
CA HIS A 244 4.50 -17.47 0.67
C HIS A 244 3.15 -16.77 0.77
N LEU A 245 2.75 -16.05 -0.29
CA LEU A 245 1.44 -15.42 -0.33
C LEU A 245 0.32 -16.46 -0.27
N THR A 246 -0.41 -16.47 0.85
CA THR A 246 -1.55 -17.37 1.02
C THR A 246 -2.79 -16.82 0.32
N PHE A 247 -3.56 -17.69 -0.32
CA PHE A 247 -4.82 -17.30 -0.99
C PHE A 247 -5.81 -16.63 -0.04
N SER A 248 -5.83 -17.05 1.23
CA SER A 248 -6.67 -16.44 2.28
C SER A 248 -6.32 -14.99 2.54
N LEU A 249 -5.03 -14.64 2.53
CA LEU A 249 -4.58 -13.27 2.71
C LEU A 249 -4.91 -12.39 1.49
N LEU A 250 -4.73 -12.91 0.28
CA LEU A 250 -5.13 -12.21 -0.94
C LEU A 250 -6.63 -11.90 -0.95
N THR A 251 -7.46 -12.89 -0.62
CA THR A 251 -8.92 -12.69 -0.56
C THR A 251 -9.30 -11.70 0.55
N SER A 252 -8.72 -11.77 1.75
CA SER A 252 -9.01 -10.82 2.83
C SER A 252 -8.63 -9.39 2.46
N ALA A 253 -7.48 -9.19 1.82
CA ALA A 253 -7.03 -7.88 1.36
C ALA A 253 -7.97 -7.27 0.31
N VAL A 254 -8.34 -8.05 -0.71
CA VAL A 254 -9.26 -7.60 -1.76
C VAL A 254 -10.65 -7.32 -1.19
N VAL A 255 -11.18 -8.20 -0.34
CA VAL A 255 -12.48 -8.01 0.32
C VAL A 255 -12.46 -6.77 1.21
N MET A 256 -11.42 -6.59 2.02
CA MET A 256 -11.29 -5.42 2.88
C MET A 256 -11.23 -4.13 2.06
N ALA A 257 -10.39 -4.07 1.05
CA ALA A 257 -10.27 -2.89 0.19
C ALA A 257 -11.61 -2.59 -0.53
N SER A 258 -12.30 -3.61 -1.05
CA SER A 258 -13.59 -3.44 -1.71
C SER A 258 -14.69 -2.97 -0.75
N LEU A 259 -14.77 -3.55 0.45
CA LEU A 259 -15.74 -3.11 1.47
C LEU A 259 -15.50 -1.66 1.89
N LEU A 260 -14.26 -1.29 2.17
CA LEU A 260 -13.92 0.10 2.55
C LEU A 260 -14.23 1.09 1.42
N THR A 261 -13.99 0.73 0.16
CA THR A 261 -14.34 1.59 -0.99
C THR A 261 -15.84 1.67 -1.24
N VAL A 262 -16.58 0.59 -1.05
CA VAL A 262 -18.06 0.59 -1.19
C VAL A 262 -18.72 1.42 -0.09
N ILE A 263 -18.22 1.33 1.15
CA ILE A 263 -18.73 2.15 2.27
C ILE A 263 -18.43 3.64 2.05
N SER A 264 -17.34 3.96 1.37
CA SER A 264 -16.95 5.35 1.06
C SER A 264 -17.68 5.95 -0.17
N LEU A 265 -18.32 5.13 -0.99
CA LEU A 265 -19.06 5.56 -2.19
C LEU A 265 -20.46 6.13 -1.85
#